data_c59be316d32660b041017d2425e231ee
#
_entry.id   c59be316d32660b041017d2425e231ee
#
_cell.length_a   1.000
_cell.length_b   1.000
_cell.length_c   1.000
_cell.angle_alpha   90.00
_cell.angle_beta   90.00
_cell.angle_gamma   90.00
#
_symmetry.space_group_name_H-M   'P 1'
#
loop_
_entity.id
_entity.type
_entity.pdbx_description
1 polymer ?
#
loop_
_entity_poly.entity_id
_entity_poly.type
_entity_poly.pdbx_seq_one_letter_code
_entity_poly.pdbx_strand_id
1 'polypeptide(L)'
;MENERRHSNRGIMLTEVQYEGAGVRAETRISDINLSGVFIDAMSPLPVGAKIKLAFTLPGGKRVDTDGIVAHSQPGIGMGVEFTGLTPEQKELIQAALDQRG
;
A
#
# COMPACT_ATOMS: atom_id res chain seq x y z
N MET A 1 12.16 -24.37 5.10
CA MET A 1 11.64 -23.78 4.98
C MET A 1 11.53 -23.14 4.63
N GLU A 2 11.93 -23.27 4.59
CA GLU A 2 11.55 -22.48 4.31
C GLU A 2 11.23 -21.77 4.01
N ASN A 3 11.67 -22.23 3.89
CA ASN A 3 11.05 -21.33 3.45
C ASN A 3 10.70 -20.68 3.37
N GLU A 4 10.92 -20.94 3.45
CA GLU A 4 10.32 -20.10 3.31
C GLU A 4 10.35 -19.26 3.45
N ARG A 5 10.98 -19.57 3.51
CA ARG A 5 10.77 -18.63 3.55
C ARG A 5 10.75 -17.67 3.19
N ARG A 6 11.17 -17.84 3.04
CA ARG A 6 10.80 -16.93 2.66
C ARG A 6 10.38 -16.19 2.33
N HIS A 7 10.33 -16.26 2.49
CA HIS A 7 9.54 -15.39 2.22
C HIS A 7 9.40 -14.68 2.49
N SER A 8 9.82 -14.77 2.87
CA SER A 8 9.33 -14.15 3.28
C SER A 8 9.59 -13.27 3.33
N ASN A 9 9.96 -13.07 3.51
CA ASN A 9 10.07 -12.06 3.62
C ASN A 9 9.59 -11.07 2.97
N ARG A 10 9.32 -11.31 2.38
CA ARG A 10 8.80 -10.46 1.70
C ARG A 10 7.77 -9.79 2.39
N GLY A 11 6.94 -10.25 2.71
CA GLY A 11 5.87 -9.61 3.28
C GLY A 11 6.16 -8.69 4.36
N ILE A 12 7.30 -8.46 4.50
CA ILE A 12 7.71 -7.73 5.47
C ILE A 12 7.39 -6.34 5.41
N MET A 13 6.81 -5.87 4.40
CA MET A 13 6.40 -4.52 4.29
C MET A 13 5.04 -4.32 4.89
N LEU A 14 4.71 -5.03 5.94
CA LEU A 14 3.46 -4.81 6.62
C LEU A 14 3.55 -3.47 7.32
N THR A 15 2.98 -2.45 6.74
CA THR A 15 3.05 -1.13 7.30
C THR A 15 1.64 -0.56 7.43
N GLU A 16 1.46 0.30 8.41
CA GLU A 16 0.16 0.92 8.62
C GLU A 16 -0.09 1.97 7.56
N VAL A 17 -1.34 2.09 7.15
CA VAL A 17 -1.74 3.06 6.17
C VAL A 17 -3.01 3.75 6.65
N GLN A 18 -3.04 5.05 6.45
CA GLN A 18 -4.26 5.83 6.66
C GLN A 18 -4.77 6.18 5.28
N TYR A 19 -6.06 5.99 5.05
CA TYR A 19 -6.62 6.36 3.75
C TYR A 19 -7.94 7.10 3.91
N GLU A 20 -8.25 7.88 2.90
CA GLU A 20 -9.47 8.65 2.88
C GLU A 20 -10.00 8.68 1.45
N GLY A 21 -11.26 8.34 1.26
CA GLY A 21 -11.89 8.40 -0.05
C GLY A 21 -13.36 8.03 0.06
N ALA A 22 -14.17 8.50 -0.88
CA ALA A 22 -15.61 8.21 -0.94
C ALA A 22 -16.31 8.46 0.41
N GLY A 23 -15.86 9.49 1.16
CA GLY A 23 -16.48 9.80 2.44
C GLY A 23 -16.04 8.91 3.60
N VAL A 24 -15.08 8.01 3.37
CA VAL A 24 -14.60 7.09 4.38
C VAL A 24 -13.16 7.44 4.74
N ARG A 25 -12.86 7.39 6.03
CA ARG A 25 -11.50 7.56 6.53
C ARG A 25 -11.20 6.37 7.42
N ALA A 26 -10.07 5.72 7.19
CA ALA A 26 -9.74 4.51 7.95
C ALA A 26 -8.24 4.36 8.10
N GLU A 27 -7.87 3.51 9.05
CA GLU A 27 -6.49 3.15 9.30
C GLU A 27 -6.41 1.64 9.29
N THR A 28 -5.49 1.08 8.52
CA THR A 28 -5.36 -0.36 8.40
C THR A 28 -3.92 -0.69 8.01
N ARG A 29 -3.71 -1.74 7.24
CA ARG A 29 -2.37 -2.17 6.85
C ARG A 29 -2.26 -2.40 5.37
N ILE A 30 -1.07 -2.11 4.86
CA ILE A 30 -0.69 -2.49 3.52
C ILE A 30 -0.13 -3.90 3.61
N SER A 31 -0.67 -4.82 2.82
CA SER A 31 -0.18 -6.19 2.78
C SER A 31 0.76 -6.43 1.60
N ASP A 32 0.78 -5.53 0.64
CA ASP A 32 1.71 -5.63 -0.48
C ASP A 32 1.93 -4.26 -1.09
N ILE A 33 3.12 -4.00 -1.58
CA ILE A 33 3.47 -2.71 -2.17
C ILE A 33 4.46 -2.91 -3.30
N ASN A 34 4.28 -2.13 -4.38
CA ASN A 34 5.27 -2.04 -5.46
C ASN A 34 5.22 -0.62 -6.00
N LEU A 35 5.95 -0.35 -7.10
CA LEU A 35 6.01 1.00 -7.63
C LEU A 35 4.72 1.46 -8.30
N SER A 36 3.83 0.53 -8.61
CA SER A 36 2.55 0.86 -9.25
C SER A 36 1.45 1.13 -8.25
N GLY A 37 1.51 0.50 -7.09
CA GLY A 37 0.44 0.64 -6.12
C GLY A 37 0.61 -0.21 -4.89
N VAL A 38 -0.46 -0.32 -4.13
CA VAL A 38 -0.49 -1.05 -2.86
C VAL A 38 -1.74 -1.89 -2.79
N PHE A 39 -1.66 -2.99 -2.02
CA PHE A 39 -2.85 -3.72 -1.64
C PHE A 39 -3.10 -3.45 -0.16
N ILE A 40 -4.30 -2.98 0.16
CA ILE A 40 -4.68 -2.55 1.50
C ILE A 40 -5.73 -3.50 2.05
N ASP A 41 -5.54 -3.97 3.28
CA ASP A 41 -6.51 -4.83 3.94
C ASP A 41 -7.77 -4.01 4.26
N ALA A 42 -8.92 -4.54 3.94
CA ALA A 42 -10.18 -3.86 4.24
C ALA A 42 -11.34 -4.85 4.19
N MET A 43 -12.19 -4.83 5.21
CA MET A 43 -13.38 -5.68 5.21
C MET A 43 -14.41 -5.11 4.24
N SER A 44 -14.52 -3.79 4.18
CA SER A 44 -15.47 -3.12 3.29
C SER A 44 -14.70 -2.15 2.42
N PRO A 45 -14.03 -2.67 1.39
CA PRO A 45 -13.21 -1.80 0.54
C PRO A 45 -14.05 -0.82 -0.26
N LEU A 46 -13.41 0.27 -0.67
CA LEU A 46 -14.05 1.26 -1.51
C LEU A 46 -14.29 0.68 -2.90
N PRO A 47 -15.25 1.22 -3.63
CA PRO A 47 -15.55 0.69 -4.97
C PRO A 47 -14.44 1.00 -5.96
N VAL A 48 -14.32 0.16 -6.97
CA VAL A 48 -13.37 0.38 -8.06
C VAL A 48 -13.67 1.73 -8.70
N GLY A 49 -12.61 2.49 -8.95
CA GLY A 49 -12.72 3.83 -9.53
C GLY A 49 -12.74 4.94 -8.48
N ALA A 50 -12.87 4.60 -7.20
CA ALA A 50 -12.88 5.64 -6.17
C ALA A 50 -11.50 6.27 -6.05
N LYS A 51 -11.46 7.58 -5.90
CA LYS A 51 -10.22 8.29 -5.66
C LYS A 51 -9.91 8.20 -4.17
N ILE A 52 -8.66 8.02 -3.84
CA ILE A 52 -8.25 7.77 -2.47
C ILE A 52 -6.95 8.49 -2.16
N LYS A 53 -6.85 9.02 -0.95
CA LYS A 53 -5.62 9.61 -0.45
C LYS A 53 -5.00 8.64 0.52
N LEU A 54 -3.69 8.46 0.42
CA LEU A 54 -2.96 7.49 1.21
C LEU A 54 -1.83 8.17 1.97
N ALA A 55 -1.61 7.71 3.19
CA ALA A 55 -0.46 8.14 3.99
C ALA A 55 0.09 6.91 4.69
N PHE A 56 1.35 6.61 4.45
CA PHE A 56 1.98 5.45 5.09
C PHE A 56 3.47 5.74 5.32
N THR A 57 4.06 4.97 6.23
CA THR A 57 5.47 5.13 6.57
C THR A 57 6.21 3.88 6.15
N LEU A 58 7.26 4.07 5.37
CA LEU A 58 8.12 2.98 4.93
C LEU A 58 9.09 2.56 6.03
N PRO A 59 9.66 1.35 5.94
CA PRO A 59 10.72 0.98 6.84
C PRO A 59 11.83 2.03 6.79
N GLY A 60 12.35 2.41 7.94
CA GLY A 60 13.33 3.48 8.03
C GLY A 60 12.72 4.82 8.39
N GLY A 61 11.39 4.87 8.51
CA GLY A 61 10.71 6.07 9.00
C GLY A 61 10.33 7.10 7.94
N LYS A 62 10.49 6.76 6.67
CA LYS A 62 10.14 7.69 5.59
C LYS A 62 8.64 7.66 5.32
N ARG A 63 8.00 8.80 5.40
CA ARG A 63 6.56 8.91 5.19
C ARG A 63 6.25 9.21 3.73
N VAL A 64 5.21 8.59 3.22
CA VAL A 64 4.72 8.84 1.87
C VAL A 64 3.25 9.25 1.95
N ASP A 65 2.95 10.42 1.39
CA ASP A 65 1.58 10.90 1.25
C ASP A 65 1.32 11.01 -0.24
N THR A 66 0.32 10.33 -0.74
CA THR A 66 0.07 10.33 -2.18
C THR A 66 -1.40 10.04 -2.48
N ASP A 67 -1.76 10.17 -3.73
CA ASP A 67 -3.10 9.88 -4.21
C ASP A 67 -3.09 8.60 -5.02
N GLY A 68 -4.24 7.98 -5.11
CA GLY A 68 -4.41 6.79 -5.92
C GLY A 68 -5.85 6.60 -6.34
N ILE A 69 -6.09 5.50 -7.03
CA ILE A 69 -7.43 5.14 -7.46
C ILE A 69 -7.60 3.64 -7.19
N VAL A 70 -8.77 3.27 -6.73
CA VAL A 70 -9.05 1.86 -6.44
C VAL A 70 -9.20 1.11 -7.75
N ALA A 71 -8.30 0.16 -8.01
CA ALA A 71 -8.30 -0.63 -9.22
C ALA A 71 -8.99 -1.99 -9.04
N HIS A 72 -8.94 -2.53 -7.83
CA HIS A 72 -9.57 -3.82 -7.51
C HIS A 72 -10.23 -3.70 -6.15
N SER A 73 -11.35 -4.37 -5.97
CA SER A 73 -12.06 -4.34 -4.70
C SER A 73 -12.54 -5.75 -4.40
N GLN A 74 -12.12 -6.30 -3.26
CA GLN A 74 -12.47 -7.66 -2.84
C GLN A 74 -13.06 -7.60 -1.45
N PRO A 75 -14.40 -7.56 -1.34
CA PRO A 75 -15.06 -7.46 -0.03
C PRO A 75 -14.60 -8.56 0.93
N GLY A 76 -14.35 -8.19 2.17
CA GLY A 76 -13.86 -9.11 3.18
C GLY A 76 -12.37 -9.34 3.12
N ILE A 77 -11.69 -8.81 2.13
CA ILE A 77 -10.24 -9.03 1.94
C ILE A 77 -9.50 -7.71 1.86
N GLY A 78 -9.78 -6.92 0.83
CA GLY A 78 -9.07 -5.66 0.67
C GLY A 78 -9.27 -5.03 -0.69
N MET A 79 -8.39 -4.08 -1.01
CA MET A 79 -8.48 -3.36 -2.28
C MET A 79 -7.09 -3.07 -2.82
N GLY A 80 -6.95 -3.17 -4.13
CA GLY A 80 -5.73 -2.79 -4.83
C GLY A 80 -5.87 -1.35 -5.27
N VAL A 81 -4.88 -0.53 -4.94
CA VAL A 81 -4.88 0.90 -5.26
C VAL A 81 -3.70 1.21 -6.14
N GLU A 82 -3.95 1.84 -7.28
CA GLU A 82 -2.89 2.30 -8.15
C GLU A 82 -2.52 3.71 -7.76
N PHE A 83 -1.24 4.00 -7.66
CA PHE A 83 -0.77 5.34 -7.36
C PHE A 83 -1.00 6.25 -8.57
N THR A 84 -1.50 7.46 -8.31
CA THR A 84 -1.71 8.43 -9.37
C THR A 84 -0.91 9.71 -9.14
N GLY A 85 -0.28 9.84 -7.99
CA GLY A 85 0.38 11.09 -7.63
C GLY A 85 1.78 10.95 -7.05
N LEU A 86 2.48 9.84 -7.30
CA LEU A 86 3.82 9.69 -6.76
C LEU A 86 4.79 10.67 -7.41
N THR A 87 5.55 11.36 -6.58
CA THR A 87 6.64 12.19 -7.07
C THR A 87 7.85 11.29 -7.36
N PRO A 88 8.82 11.76 -8.15
CA PRO A 88 10.04 10.99 -8.37
C PRO A 88 10.76 10.64 -7.08
N GLU A 89 10.76 11.54 -6.09
CA GLU A 89 11.37 11.26 -4.81
C GLU A 89 10.66 10.15 -4.08
N GLN A 90 9.33 10.14 -4.11
CA GLN A 90 8.56 9.09 -3.47
C GLN A 90 8.80 7.74 -4.13
N LYS A 91 8.94 7.73 -5.45
CA LYS A 91 9.25 6.49 -6.16
C LYS A 91 10.59 5.94 -5.72
N GLU A 92 11.57 6.82 -5.53
CA GLU A 92 12.89 6.40 -5.06
C GLU A 92 12.83 5.83 -3.65
N LEU A 93 12.02 6.45 -2.78
CA LEU A 93 11.87 5.95 -1.42
C LEU A 93 11.25 4.56 -1.41
N ILE A 94 10.23 4.35 -2.23
CA ILE A 94 9.57 3.05 -2.31
C ILE A 94 10.55 2.03 -2.90
N GLN A 95 11.27 2.39 -3.95
CA GLN A 95 12.23 1.49 -4.58
C GLN A 95 13.31 1.07 -3.58
N ALA A 96 13.82 2.03 -2.80
CA ALA A 96 14.83 1.73 -1.80
C ALA A 96 14.29 0.76 -0.74
N ALA A 97 13.04 0.94 -0.33
CA ALA A 97 12.41 0.05 0.64
C ALA A 97 12.22 -1.35 0.06
N LEU A 98 11.84 -1.44 -1.21
CA LEU A 98 11.68 -2.74 -1.88
C LEU A 98 13.03 -3.45 -2.00
N ASP A 99 14.09 -2.71 -2.30
CA ASP A 99 15.42 -3.28 -2.43
C ASP A 99 15.93 -3.85 -1.10
N GLN A 100 15.57 -3.22 0.00
CA GLN A 100 15.99 -3.69 1.32
C GLN A 100 15.29 -4.96 1.74
N ARG A 101 14.18 -5.26 1.10
CA ARG A 101 13.39 -6.41 1.45
C ARG A 101 14.00 -7.71 0.95
N GLY A 102 14.67 -7.59 -0.14
CA GLY A 102 15.19 -8.72 -0.85
C GLY A 102 16.38 -9.29 -0.33
#